data_023a1c465c29c72e11ef5a5bc3234723
#
_entry.id   023a1c465c29c72e11ef5a5bc3234723
#
_cell.length_a   1.000
_cell.length_b   1.000
_cell.length_c   1.000
_cell.angle_alpha   90.00
_cell.angle_beta   90.00
_cell.angle_gamma   90.00
#
_symmetry.space_group_name_H-M   'P 1'
#
loop_
_entity.id
_entity.type
_entity.pdbx_description
1 polymer ?
#
loop_
_entity_poly.entity_id
_entity_poly.type
_entity_poly.pdbx_seq_one_letter_code
_entity_poly.pdbx_strand_id
1 'polypeptide(L)'
;MKNHIFKAYFNAKSASFNFRYDRALLLVRNPLHQILAFTDWKTRNLHNNTRLPLKFYQDFLDPFFNKHVELWQKWHERVLESFSAENICVINYEDLRENVLEELQKCTQFLGFDIQNHILQNCILQNQTGHHKRTARPFGETQLILSFLSKKTRLKSDEIYEKTLQKLLNNSYHSDKCMG
;
A
#
# COMPACT_ATOMS: atom_id res chain seq x y z
N MET A 1 2.11 -10.90 -25.62
CA MET A 1 2.36 -11.00 -24.16
C MET A 1 1.04 -11.08 -23.42
N LYS A 2 0.85 -12.05 -22.51
CA LYS A 2 -0.35 -12.08 -21.66
C LYS A 2 -0.05 -11.24 -20.43
N ASN A 3 -0.67 -10.07 -20.34
CA ASN A 3 -0.57 -9.21 -19.15
C ASN A 3 -1.42 -9.82 -18.03
N HIS A 4 -0.78 -10.40 -17.02
CA HIS A 4 -1.45 -10.87 -15.83
C HIS A 4 -1.29 -9.83 -14.71
N ILE A 5 -2.41 -9.23 -14.27
CA ILE A 5 -2.42 -8.35 -13.09
C ILE A 5 -2.66 -9.24 -11.86
N PHE A 6 -1.64 -9.36 -11.01
CA PHE A 6 -1.75 -10.05 -9.74
C PHE A 6 -1.79 -9.05 -8.58
N LYS A 7 -2.74 -9.23 -7.66
CA LYS A 7 -2.73 -8.56 -6.36
C LYS A 7 -1.98 -9.44 -5.38
N ALA A 8 -0.74 -9.07 -5.05
CA ALA A 8 -0.05 -9.68 -3.92
C ALA A 8 -0.45 -8.93 -2.66
N TYR A 9 -1.04 -9.64 -1.70
CA TYR A 9 -1.30 -9.10 -0.37
C TYR A 9 -0.11 -9.41 0.54
N PHE A 10 0.18 -8.50 1.45
CA PHE A 10 1.08 -8.75 2.57
C PHE A 10 0.62 -10.00 3.31
N ASN A 11 1.26 -11.13 3.04
CA ASN A 11 1.04 -12.38 3.75
C ASN A 11 2.38 -12.87 4.29
N ALA A 12 2.56 -12.76 5.59
CA ALA A 12 3.78 -13.16 6.28
C ALA A 12 4.17 -14.64 6.10
N LYS A 13 3.26 -15.47 5.56
CA LYS A 13 3.49 -16.92 5.37
C LYS A 13 3.99 -17.30 3.97
N SER A 14 3.84 -16.45 2.96
CA SER A 14 4.29 -16.78 1.60
C SER A 14 5.72 -16.27 1.37
N ALA A 15 6.69 -17.01 1.88
CA ALA A 15 8.10 -16.65 1.79
C ALA A 15 8.80 -17.05 0.47
N SER A 16 8.07 -17.64 -0.47
CA SER A 16 8.64 -18.04 -1.78
C SER A 16 7.89 -17.34 -2.90
N PHE A 17 8.42 -16.18 -3.31
CA PHE A 17 7.96 -15.51 -4.51
C PHE A 17 8.76 -16.05 -5.72
N ASN A 18 8.25 -17.08 -6.39
CA ASN A 18 8.70 -17.41 -7.73
C ASN A 18 7.90 -16.60 -8.76
N PHE A 19 8.03 -15.28 -8.71
CA PHE A 19 7.39 -14.43 -9.70
C PHE A 19 8.24 -14.40 -10.98
N ARG A 20 7.65 -14.87 -12.08
CA ARG A 20 8.14 -14.62 -13.44
C ARG A 20 7.33 -13.47 -14.05
N TYR A 21 7.46 -12.29 -13.48
CA TYR A 21 6.84 -11.08 -14.01
C TYR A 21 7.94 -10.14 -14.50
N ASP A 22 7.69 -9.53 -15.64
CA ASP A 22 8.65 -8.60 -16.25
C ASP A 22 8.64 -7.26 -15.53
N ARG A 23 7.50 -6.83 -14.99
CA ARG A 23 7.33 -5.54 -14.32
C ARG A 23 6.38 -5.64 -13.12
N ALA A 24 6.61 -4.81 -12.11
CA ALA A 24 5.80 -4.72 -10.91
C ALA A 24 5.37 -3.29 -10.59
N LEU A 25 4.09 -3.09 -10.23
CA LEU A 25 3.60 -1.89 -9.58
C LEU A 25 3.50 -2.16 -8.08
N LEU A 26 4.27 -1.45 -7.27
CA LEU A 26 4.30 -1.60 -5.82
C LEU A 26 3.59 -0.43 -5.15
N LEU A 27 2.38 -0.68 -4.65
CA LEU A 27 1.64 0.31 -3.86
C LEU A 27 2.10 0.26 -2.41
N VAL A 28 2.73 1.31 -1.94
CA VAL A 28 3.24 1.48 -0.58
C VAL A 28 2.30 2.40 0.20
N ARG A 29 1.92 2.01 1.39
CA ARG A 29 1.09 2.80 2.28
C ARG A 29 1.73 2.86 3.66
N ASN A 30 1.52 3.98 4.38
CA ASN A 30 1.97 4.09 5.76
C ASN A 30 1.57 2.84 6.58
N PRO A 31 2.52 2.15 7.24
CA PRO A 31 2.27 0.88 7.91
C PRO A 31 1.22 0.97 9.01
N LEU A 32 1.08 2.10 9.72
CA LEU A 32 0.04 2.28 10.73
C LEU A 32 -1.36 2.13 10.12
N HIS A 33 -1.60 2.79 9.00
CA HIS A 33 -2.88 2.73 8.30
C HIS A 33 -3.10 1.39 7.58
N GLN A 34 -2.03 0.81 7.02
CA GLN A 34 -2.11 -0.47 6.32
C GLN A 34 -2.40 -1.63 7.27
N ILE A 35 -1.69 -1.69 8.40
CA ILE A 35 -1.85 -2.75 9.41
C ILE A 35 -3.24 -2.65 10.05
N LEU A 36 -3.72 -1.45 10.35
CA LEU A 36 -5.08 -1.26 10.86
C LEU A 36 -6.13 -1.73 9.85
N ALA A 37 -6.00 -1.34 8.58
CA ALA A 37 -6.91 -1.77 7.52
C ALA A 37 -6.87 -3.30 7.31
N PHE A 38 -5.70 -3.92 7.42
CA PHE A 38 -5.55 -5.37 7.36
C PHE A 38 -6.22 -6.07 8.54
N THR A 39 -6.07 -5.52 9.75
CA THR A 39 -6.74 -6.04 10.96
C THR A 39 -8.25 -6.00 10.78
N ASP A 40 -8.80 -4.87 10.34
CA ASP A 40 -10.23 -4.71 10.08
C ASP A 40 -10.73 -5.69 9.02
N TRP A 41 -9.99 -5.85 7.92
CA TRP A 41 -10.36 -6.78 6.86
C TRP A 41 -10.38 -8.23 7.36
N LYS A 42 -9.35 -8.64 8.07
CA LYS A 42 -9.21 -10.01 8.61
C LYS A 42 -10.32 -10.33 9.61
N THR A 43 -10.65 -9.41 10.49
CA THR A 43 -11.66 -9.61 11.52
C THR A 43 -13.07 -9.59 10.98
N ARG A 44 -13.37 -8.72 9.99
CA ARG A 44 -14.69 -8.71 9.32
C ARG A 44 -14.98 -10.02 8.60
N ASN A 45 -13.98 -10.62 7.94
CA ASN A 45 -14.12 -11.90 7.28
C ASN A 45 -14.32 -13.06 8.26
N LEU A 46 -13.79 -12.94 9.48
CA LEU A 46 -13.93 -13.97 10.53
C LEU A 46 -15.21 -13.80 11.36
N HIS A 47 -15.78 -12.60 11.44
CA HIS A 47 -16.88 -12.25 12.36
C HIS A 47 -18.07 -11.57 11.66
N ASN A 48 -18.49 -12.07 10.51
CA ASN A 48 -19.73 -11.64 9.83
C ASN A 48 -19.90 -10.11 9.70
N ASN A 49 -18.86 -9.40 9.25
CA ASN A 49 -18.85 -7.95 9.04
C ASN A 49 -18.94 -7.06 10.30
N THR A 50 -18.84 -7.61 11.50
CA THR A 50 -18.83 -6.80 12.72
C THR A 50 -17.46 -6.15 12.93
N ARG A 51 -17.47 -4.87 13.32
CA ARG A 51 -16.25 -4.18 13.75
C ARG A 51 -15.82 -4.70 15.11
N LEU A 52 -14.51 -4.79 15.32
CA LEU A 52 -13.97 -5.12 16.64
C LEU A 52 -14.32 -4.02 17.65
N PRO A 53 -14.63 -4.37 18.90
CA PRO A 53 -14.84 -3.40 19.96
C PRO A 53 -13.55 -2.61 20.25
N LEU A 54 -13.68 -1.35 20.65
CA LEU A 54 -12.53 -0.48 20.95
C LEU A 54 -11.58 -1.09 22.00
N LYS A 55 -12.12 -1.83 22.95
CA LYS A 55 -11.33 -2.54 23.97
C LYS A 55 -10.32 -3.52 23.36
N PHE A 56 -10.67 -4.20 22.27
CA PHE A 56 -9.73 -5.06 21.56
C PHE A 56 -8.51 -4.29 21.06
N TYR A 57 -8.73 -3.10 20.50
CA TYR A 57 -7.61 -2.28 20.04
C TYR A 57 -6.75 -1.76 21.19
N GLN A 58 -7.36 -1.40 22.32
CA GLN A 58 -6.62 -0.98 23.52
C GLN A 58 -5.69 -2.06 24.05
N ASP A 59 -6.17 -3.31 24.09
CA ASP A 59 -5.45 -4.41 24.71
C ASP A 59 -4.40 -5.06 23.80
N PHE A 60 -4.65 -5.10 22.49
CA PHE A 60 -3.85 -5.91 21.56
C PHE A 60 -3.12 -5.14 20.47
N LEU A 61 -3.43 -3.84 20.28
CA LEU A 61 -2.93 -3.10 19.13
C LEU A 61 -1.41 -2.93 19.17
N ASP A 62 -0.85 -2.51 20.28
CA ASP A 62 0.57 -2.14 20.41
C ASP A 62 1.52 -3.32 20.13
N PRO A 63 1.39 -4.49 20.78
CA PRO A 63 2.23 -5.65 20.47
C PRO A 63 2.00 -6.19 19.06
N PHE A 64 0.76 -6.12 18.57
CA PHE A 64 0.44 -6.55 17.22
C PHE A 64 1.13 -5.66 16.18
N PHE A 65 1.07 -4.34 16.35
CA PHE A 65 1.74 -3.38 15.46
C PHE A 65 3.25 -3.56 15.44
N ASN A 66 3.89 -3.66 16.60
CA ASN A 66 5.34 -3.84 16.68
C ASN A 66 5.84 -5.02 15.85
N LYS A 67 5.13 -6.15 15.91
CA LYS A 67 5.44 -7.33 15.10
C LYS A 67 5.19 -7.10 13.59
N HIS A 68 4.07 -6.48 13.26
CA HIS A 68 3.66 -6.36 11.86
C HIS A 68 4.39 -5.25 11.11
N VAL A 69 4.88 -4.22 11.77
CA VAL A 69 5.72 -3.17 11.15
C VAL A 69 7.04 -3.75 10.64
N GLU A 70 7.69 -4.62 11.42
CA GLU A 70 8.92 -5.30 10.97
C GLU A 70 8.67 -6.26 9.80
N LEU A 71 7.53 -6.97 9.83
CA LEU A 71 7.12 -7.83 8.72
C LEU A 71 6.80 -7.02 7.46
N TRP A 72 6.18 -5.85 7.63
CA TRP A 72 5.89 -4.91 6.56
C TRP A 72 7.18 -4.44 5.88
N GLN A 73 8.18 -4.02 6.65
CA GLN A 73 9.49 -3.63 6.15
C GLN A 73 10.16 -4.76 5.35
N LYS A 74 10.29 -5.94 5.98
CA LYS A 74 10.93 -7.11 5.36
C LYS A 74 10.25 -7.54 4.06
N TRP A 75 8.93 -7.40 3.97
CA TRP A 75 8.20 -7.71 2.76
C TRP A 75 8.54 -6.76 1.62
N HIS A 76 8.57 -5.46 1.88
CA HIS A 76 8.92 -4.45 0.88
C HIS A 76 10.38 -4.58 0.42
N GLU A 77 11.29 -4.85 1.33
CA GLU A 77 12.70 -5.11 0.99
C GLU A 77 12.86 -6.33 0.08
N ARG A 78 12.14 -7.41 0.34
CA ARG A 78 12.16 -8.59 -0.55
C ARG A 78 11.58 -8.31 -1.93
N VAL A 79 10.56 -7.49 -2.03
CA VAL A 79 10.04 -7.08 -3.35
C VAL A 79 11.12 -6.34 -4.13
N LEU A 80 11.86 -5.40 -3.50
CA LEU A 80 12.98 -4.72 -4.13
C LEU A 80 14.08 -5.67 -4.59
N GLU A 81 14.39 -6.69 -3.79
CA GLU A 81 15.39 -7.70 -4.14
C GLU A 81 14.96 -8.59 -5.31
N SER A 82 13.66 -8.65 -5.59
CA SER A 82 13.08 -9.51 -6.63
C SER A 82 12.99 -8.86 -8.01
N PHE A 83 13.17 -7.54 -8.09
CA PHE A 83 13.05 -6.76 -9.32
C PHE A 83 14.23 -5.80 -9.47
N SER A 84 14.70 -5.61 -10.71
CA SER A 84 15.62 -4.52 -11.01
C SER A 84 14.88 -3.16 -11.00
N ALA A 85 15.63 -2.07 -10.81
CA ALA A 85 15.05 -0.73 -10.64
C ALA A 85 14.15 -0.29 -11.82
N GLU A 86 14.50 -0.69 -13.04
CA GLU A 86 13.72 -0.39 -14.25
C GLU A 86 12.42 -1.21 -14.34
N ASN A 87 12.31 -2.29 -13.57
CA ASN A 87 11.18 -3.22 -13.62
C ASN A 87 10.23 -3.10 -12.42
N ILE A 88 10.44 -2.12 -11.55
CA ILE A 88 9.55 -1.82 -10.44
C ILE A 88 9.18 -0.34 -10.41
N CYS A 89 7.89 -0.03 -10.39
CA CYS A 89 7.38 1.33 -10.17
C CYS A 89 6.73 1.39 -8.79
N VAL A 90 7.25 2.26 -7.94
CA VAL A 90 6.72 2.49 -6.59
C VAL A 90 5.71 3.62 -6.62
N ILE A 91 4.55 3.35 -6.03
CA ILE A 91 3.44 4.28 -5.89
C ILE A 91 3.17 4.45 -4.41
N ASN A 92 3.30 5.67 -3.92
CA ASN A 92 2.88 5.99 -2.56
C ASN A 92 1.35 6.15 -2.52
N TYR A 93 0.68 5.46 -1.62
CA TYR A 93 -0.77 5.51 -1.49
C TYR A 93 -1.28 6.92 -1.12
N GLU A 94 -0.52 7.62 -0.31
CA GLU A 94 -0.83 8.97 0.12
C GLU A 94 -0.81 9.93 -1.08
N ASP A 95 0.23 9.87 -1.94
CA ASP A 95 0.35 10.65 -3.16
C ASP A 95 -0.74 10.26 -4.18
N LEU A 96 -1.02 8.96 -4.31
CA LEU A 96 -2.10 8.48 -5.18
C LEU A 96 -3.48 9.04 -4.76
N ARG A 97 -3.70 9.32 -3.48
CA ARG A 97 -4.96 9.93 -3.01
C ARG A 97 -5.06 11.42 -3.33
N GLU A 98 -3.95 12.12 -3.31
CA GLU A 98 -3.88 13.56 -3.53
C GLU A 98 -3.77 13.91 -5.01
N ASN A 99 -2.98 13.15 -5.76
CA ASN A 99 -2.61 13.39 -7.15
C ASN A 99 -2.92 12.18 -8.05
N VAL A 100 -4.18 11.71 -8.00
CA VAL A 100 -4.62 10.47 -8.70
C VAL A 100 -4.23 10.43 -10.17
N LEU A 101 -4.42 11.53 -10.89
CA LEU A 101 -4.15 11.58 -12.33
C LEU A 101 -2.65 11.40 -12.63
N GLU A 102 -1.80 12.13 -11.92
CA GLU A 102 -0.35 12.09 -12.08
C GLU A 102 0.21 10.70 -11.78
N GLU A 103 -0.20 10.11 -10.66
CA GLU A 103 0.23 8.76 -10.28
C GLU A 103 -0.27 7.68 -11.25
N LEU A 104 -1.47 7.82 -11.81
CA LEU A 104 -1.95 6.91 -12.85
C LEU A 104 -1.21 7.08 -14.17
N GLN A 105 -0.83 8.31 -14.54
CA GLN A 105 0.02 8.56 -15.71
C GLN A 105 1.38 7.90 -15.56
N LYS A 106 2.03 8.05 -14.41
CA LYS A 106 3.28 7.38 -14.08
C LYS A 106 3.15 5.84 -14.20
N CYS A 107 2.06 5.28 -13.70
CA CYS A 107 1.79 3.84 -13.83
C CYS A 107 1.64 3.40 -15.28
N THR A 108 0.87 4.14 -16.08
CA THR A 108 0.61 3.78 -17.49
C THR A 108 1.86 3.92 -18.33
N GLN A 109 2.66 4.97 -18.14
CA GLN A 109 3.95 5.16 -18.80
C GLN A 109 4.91 4.02 -18.46
N PHE A 110 5.04 3.69 -17.17
CA PHE A 110 5.87 2.56 -16.73
C PHE A 110 5.47 1.24 -17.39
N LEU A 111 4.18 1.00 -17.55
CA LEU A 111 3.67 -0.21 -18.21
C LEU A 111 3.77 -0.16 -19.73
N GLY A 112 4.15 0.98 -20.31
CA GLY A 112 4.27 1.19 -21.75
C GLY A 112 2.91 1.45 -22.43
N PHE A 113 1.92 1.92 -21.68
CA PHE A 113 0.63 2.33 -22.24
C PHE A 113 0.62 3.85 -22.50
N ASP A 114 0.38 4.22 -23.72
CA ASP A 114 0.09 5.62 -24.09
C ASP A 114 -1.42 5.88 -23.96
N ILE A 115 -1.84 6.34 -22.77
CA ILE A 115 -3.24 6.61 -22.48
C ILE A 115 -3.45 8.12 -22.37
N GLN A 116 -4.34 8.64 -23.20
CA GLN A 116 -4.66 10.07 -23.19
C GLN A 116 -5.29 10.49 -21.86
N ASN A 117 -4.90 11.69 -21.39
CA ASN A 117 -5.32 12.22 -20.07
C ASN A 117 -6.84 12.25 -19.88
N HIS A 118 -7.61 12.59 -20.92
CA HIS A 118 -9.06 12.63 -20.81
C HIS A 118 -9.67 11.25 -20.53
N ILE A 119 -9.06 10.16 -21.02
CA ILE A 119 -9.50 8.80 -20.73
C ILE A 119 -9.25 8.46 -19.27
N LEU A 120 -8.06 8.78 -18.74
CA LEU A 120 -7.75 8.59 -17.32
C LEU A 120 -8.67 9.42 -16.42
N GLN A 121 -8.93 10.69 -16.76
CA GLN A 121 -9.87 11.54 -16.02
C GLN A 121 -11.28 10.96 -16.00
N ASN A 122 -11.78 10.46 -17.13
CA ASN A 122 -13.09 9.80 -17.20
C ASN A 122 -13.15 8.54 -16.32
N CYS A 123 -12.11 7.72 -16.35
CA CYS A 123 -12.01 6.55 -15.47
C CYS A 123 -12.01 6.93 -14.00
N ILE A 124 -11.31 7.99 -13.61
CA ILE A 124 -11.29 8.50 -12.23
C ILE A 124 -12.70 8.93 -11.82
N LEU A 125 -13.38 9.74 -12.63
CA LEU A 125 -14.73 10.24 -12.36
C LEU A 125 -15.75 9.09 -12.20
N GLN A 126 -15.73 8.11 -13.11
CA GLN A 126 -16.62 6.94 -13.04
C GLN A 126 -16.40 6.12 -11.77
N ASN A 127 -15.14 5.95 -11.33
CA ASN A 127 -14.83 5.19 -10.13
C ASN A 127 -15.13 5.96 -8.82
N GLN A 128 -15.17 7.28 -8.85
CA GLN A 128 -15.61 8.09 -7.70
C GLN A 128 -17.10 7.92 -7.40
N THR A 129 -17.91 7.65 -8.40
CA THR A 129 -19.38 7.48 -8.31
C THR A 129 -19.82 6.02 -8.18
N GLY A 130 -18.92 5.05 -8.33
CA GLY A 130 -19.21 3.63 -8.40
C GLY A 130 -19.71 2.98 -7.09
N HIS A 131 -20.53 1.92 -7.23
CA HIS A 131 -21.18 1.17 -6.15
C HIS A 131 -20.24 0.42 -5.19
N HIS A 132 -18.94 0.40 -5.44
CA HIS A 132 -17.95 -0.33 -4.63
C HIS A 132 -17.31 0.49 -3.51
N LYS A 133 -17.88 1.62 -3.11
CA LYS A 133 -17.39 2.36 -1.94
C LYS A 133 -17.61 1.51 -0.69
N ARG A 134 -16.55 0.81 -0.28
CA ARG A 134 -16.51 0.25 1.08
C ARG A 134 -16.66 1.41 2.05
N THR A 135 -17.56 1.28 3.01
CA THR A 135 -17.71 2.26 4.07
C THR A 135 -16.38 2.35 4.81
N ALA A 136 -15.59 3.36 4.48
CA ALA A 136 -14.34 3.62 5.16
C ALA A 136 -14.62 3.87 6.64
N ARG A 137 -13.67 3.54 7.51
CA ARG A 137 -13.75 3.93 8.92
C ARG A 137 -13.74 5.46 9.00
N PRO A 138 -14.60 6.08 9.81
CA PRO A 138 -14.54 7.53 10.04
C PRO A 138 -13.14 7.96 10.49
N PHE A 139 -12.67 9.10 10.02
CA PHE A 139 -11.32 9.59 10.32
C PHE A 139 -11.09 9.71 11.84
N GLY A 140 -12.05 10.27 12.59
CA GLY A 140 -11.94 10.40 14.04
C GLY A 140 -11.81 9.06 14.78
N GLU A 141 -12.52 8.02 14.32
CA GLU A 141 -12.40 6.67 14.88
C GLU A 141 -11.01 6.06 14.58
N THR A 142 -10.47 6.29 13.38
CA THR A 142 -9.12 5.85 13.02
C THR A 142 -8.08 6.51 13.92
N GLN A 143 -8.17 7.83 14.13
CA GLN A 143 -7.26 8.58 14.99
C GLN A 143 -7.36 8.12 16.46
N LEU A 144 -8.57 7.87 16.96
CA LEU A 144 -8.78 7.34 18.30
C LEU A 144 -8.09 5.97 18.46
N ILE A 145 -8.25 5.06 17.51
CA ILE A 145 -7.60 3.74 17.58
C ILE A 145 -6.08 3.87 17.53
N LEU A 146 -5.54 4.70 16.64
CA LEU A 146 -4.10 4.91 16.55
C LEU A 146 -3.54 5.60 17.80
N SER A 147 -4.35 6.35 18.56
CA SER A 147 -3.93 6.94 19.83
C SER A 147 -3.67 5.91 20.94
N PHE A 148 -4.20 4.69 20.81
CA PHE A 148 -3.90 3.58 21.73
C PHE A 148 -2.48 3.00 21.55
N LEU A 149 -1.83 3.30 20.42
CA LEU A 149 -0.43 2.92 20.23
C LEU A 149 0.48 3.76 21.12
N SER A 150 1.45 3.11 21.72
CA SER A 150 2.48 3.82 22.48
C SER A 150 3.26 4.80 21.60
N LYS A 151 3.75 5.89 22.19
CA LYS A 151 4.60 6.84 21.48
C LYS A 151 5.81 6.15 20.83
N LYS A 152 6.38 5.15 21.51
CA LYS A 152 7.52 4.36 21.03
C LYS A 152 7.14 3.59 19.75
N THR A 153 5.99 2.93 19.71
CA THR A 153 5.53 2.19 18.53
C THR A 153 5.27 3.10 17.35
N ARG A 154 4.65 4.26 17.57
CA ARG A 154 4.40 5.24 16.51
C ARG A 154 5.71 5.76 15.92
N LEU A 155 6.64 6.23 16.73
CA LEU A 155 7.94 6.73 16.26
C LEU A 155 8.73 5.66 15.51
N LYS A 156 8.77 4.43 16.03
CA LYS A 156 9.40 3.29 15.34
C LYS A 156 8.76 3.03 13.98
N SER A 157 7.44 3.10 13.89
CA SER A 157 6.71 2.88 12.65
C SER A 157 7.01 3.96 11.60
N ASP A 158 7.02 5.23 12.02
CA ASP A 158 7.31 6.35 11.13
C ASP A 158 8.76 6.27 10.62
N GLU A 159 9.72 5.98 11.49
CA GLU A 159 11.14 5.80 11.11
C GLU A 159 11.32 4.66 10.10
N ILE A 160 10.67 3.51 10.33
CA ILE A 160 10.71 2.36 9.42
C ILE A 160 10.06 2.73 8.09
N TYR A 161 8.93 3.43 8.12
CA TYR A 161 8.23 3.86 6.91
C TYR A 161 9.09 4.78 6.06
N GLU A 162 9.61 5.85 6.63
CA GLU A 162 10.43 6.83 5.91
C GLU A 162 11.67 6.17 5.28
N LYS A 163 12.42 5.39 6.07
CA LYS A 163 13.61 4.67 5.56
C LYS A 163 13.27 3.71 4.43
N THR A 164 12.18 2.95 4.60
CA THR A 164 11.77 1.97 3.59
C THR A 164 11.27 2.65 2.34
N LEU A 165 10.44 3.68 2.46
CA LEU A 165 9.92 4.44 1.32
C LEU A 165 11.07 5.10 0.54
N GLN A 166 12.03 5.73 1.22
CA GLN A 166 13.18 6.32 0.58
C GLN A 166 14.02 5.29 -0.18
N LYS A 167 14.26 4.13 0.42
CA LYS A 167 14.97 3.03 -0.23
C LYS A 167 14.22 2.52 -1.47
N LEU A 168 12.89 2.40 -1.38
CA LEU A 168 12.02 1.99 -2.47
C LEU A 168 12.06 2.99 -3.63
N LEU A 169 11.90 4.28 -3.34
CA LEU A 169 11.93 5.34 -4.35
C LEU A 169 13.29 5.42 -5.04
N ASN A 170 14.39 5.38 -4.30
CA ASN A 170 15.75 5.45 -4.87
C ASN A 170 16.10 4.24 -5.76
N ASN A 171 15.43 3.11 -5.58
CA ASN A 171 15.65 1.86 -6.32
C ASN A 171 14.45 1.47 -7.18
N SER A 172 13.69 2.43 -7.68
CA SER A 172 12.55 2.23 -8.56
C SER A 172 12.67 3.03 -9.85
N TYR A 173 11.80 2.71 -10.79
CA TYR A 173 11.66 3.46 -12.04
C TYR A 173 11.36 4.93 -11.79
N HIS A 174 12.13 5.81 -12.43
CA HIS A 174 11.92 7.26 -12.48
C HIS A 174 11.66 7.67 -13.92
N SER A 175 10.54 8.35 -14.17
CA SER A 175 10.17 8.86 -15.49
C SER A 175 11.23 9.80 -16.09
N ASP A 176 11.92 10.53 -15.22
CA ASP A 176 12.92 11.56 -15.64
C ASP A 176 14.19 10.96 -16.25
N LYS A 177 14.45 9.66 -16.04
CA LYS A 177 15.62 8.98 -16.62
C LYS A 177 15.41 8.46 -18.05
N CYS A 178 14.19 8.53 -18.57
CA CYS A 178 13.85 8.03 -19.91
C CYS A 178 13.75 9.11 -20.98
N MET A 179 14.10 10.37 -20.67
CA MET A 179 14.10 11.49 -21.63
C MET A 179 15.51 11.90 -22.05
N GLY A 180 16.45 10.95 -22.10
CA GLY A 180 17.82 11.11 -22.62
C GLY A 180 18.04 10.33 -23.90
#